data_47d414615b7b7db7283a8e1d2ca752f1
#
_entry.id   47d414615b7b7db7283a8e1d2ca752f1
#
_cell.length_a   1.000
_cell.length_b   1.000
_cell.length_c   1.000
_cell.angle_alpha   90.00
_cell.angle_beta   90.00
_cell.angle_gamma   90.00
#
_symmetry.space_group_name_H-M   'P 1'
#
loop_
_entity.id
_entity.type
_entity.pdbx_description
1 polymer ?
#
loop_
_entity_poly.entity_id
_entity_poly.type
_entity_poly.pdbx_seq_one_letter_code
_entity_poly.pdbx_strand_id
1 'polypeptide(L)'
;MKQYVIVFLTLLLSAPLLGQTPDFVFSNTNGKIPVQAYKGYHYVKFPFQSKVTAYVTLKGEDTESVEVFPKGKVSEVNQIQNTVSIALYEPGVYMLRLNKKHKFFIFADEPYSLPTDKPIINIVDLGIDNTGRENMTSQIQKALENASGSGAVLYFPKGDYKTFPLTIGRNTHLFLDEDATIMADTSDIKRYYPTDDLGTKRFIYIKDAENVKIHGAGSINGNGKVLRTRYGDEARMRLMMIFRSKNVDIEGLMFKDPGSWNTQILCSEDVSFNAVKLMNDIELSNTDGFDPDASKRVLIENCFAYCSDDNVAIKITKTSGYMQNVEDITVRGCLFLTKKSSLKVGTETRGLLMKNILFEDNDVIESDRGMALYVSDGATLENIRYINNRFEYNYPDAKRCGINFVVRKRNKDSKLGMIKDVLIKDCFFENSFPKMSEIKSEAKGLINVHIENLYIENQKVSSLSEGQIEVKNSNIEIK
;
A
#
# COMPACT_ATOMS: atom_id res chain seq x y z
N MET A 1 -73.32 19.43 2.32
CA MET A 1 -72.56 18.17 2.46
C MET A 1 -71.16 18.41 1.89
N LYS A 2 -70.17 18.53 2.76
CA LYS A 2 -68.73 18.64 2.36
C LYS A 2 -68.12 17.25 2.40
N GLN A 3 -67.69 16.73 1.24
CA GLN A 3 -66.97 15.51 1.15
C GLN A 3 -65.48 15.77 1.53
N TYR A 4 -64.99 15.09 2.55
CA TYR A 4 -63.59 15.05 2.89
C TYR A 4 -62.93 13.90 2.13
N VAL A 5 -61.96 14.22 1.26
CA VAL A 5 -61.10 13.25 0.61
C VAL A 5 -59.95 13.01 1.56
N ILE A 6 -59.86 11.80 2.10
CA ILE A 6 -58.70 11.32 2.91
C ILE A 6 -57.68 10.79 1.94
N VAL A 7 -56.55 11.49 1.79
CA VAL A 7 -55.38 11.01 1.04
C VAL A 7 -54.55 10.15 2.00
N PHE A 8 -54.54 8.86 1.74
CA PHE A 8 -53.58 7.94 2.41
C PHE A 8 -52.18 8.17 1.81
N LEU A 9 -51.34 8.84 2.59
CA LEU A 9 -49.90 8.92 2.30
C LEU A 9 -49.26 7.59 2.75
N THR A 10 -49.02 6.67 1.83
CA THR A 10 -48.20 5.48 2.09
C THR A 10 -46.74 5.91 2.23
N LEU A 11 -46.26 6.01 3.46
CA LEU A 11 -44.85 6.06 3.76
C LEU A 11 -44.25 4.71 3.34
N LEU A 12 -43.55 4.70 2.21
CA LEU A 12 -42.55 3.65 1.91
C LEU A 12 -41.40 3.82 2.88
N LEU A 13 -41.44 3.11 3.99
CA LEU A 13 -40.29 2.84 4.84
C LEU A 13 -39.34 2.01 3.95
N SER A 14 -38.31 2.65 3.44
CA SER A 14 -37.13 1.93 2.94
C SER A 14 -36.56 1.14 4.11
N ALA A 15 -36.82 -0.16 4.14
CA ALA A 15 -36.12 -1.07 5.01
C ALA A 15 -34.61 -0.84 4.82
N PRO A 16 -33.81 -0.75 5.92
CA PRO A 16 -32.37 -0.76 5.76
C PRO A 16 -32.02 -2.04 5.01
N LEU A 17 -31.24 -1.92 3.94
CA LEU A 17 -30.64 -3.08 3.29
C LEU A 17 -29.98 -3.91 4.39
N LEU A 18 -30.61 -5.01 4.73
CA LEU A 18 -30.02 -6.06 5.53
C LEU A 18 -28.64 -6.34 4.94
N GLY A 19 -27.60 -6.20 5.75
CA GLY A 19 -26.22 -6.36 5.34
C GLY A 19 -26.11 -7.60 4.46
N GLN A 20 -25.56 -7.41 3.26
CA GLN A 20 -25.27 -8.52 2.37
C GLN A 20 -24.46 -9.54 3.18
N THR A 21 -25.01 -10.75 3.29
CA THR A 21 -24.26 -11.87 3.83
C THR A 21 -22.93 -11.91 3.10
N PRO A 22 -21.78 -12.06 3.81
CA PRO A 22 -20.50 -12.09 3.15
C PRO A 22 -20.53 -13.14 2.04
N ASP A 23 -20.09 -12.78 0.85
CA ASP A 23 -20.03 -13.68 -0.32
C ASP A 23 -19.09 -14.86 -0.08
N PHE A 24 -18.37 -14.86 1.04
CA PHE A 24 -17.38 -15.84 1.40
C PHE A 24 -17.57 -16.41 2.81
N VAL A 25 -17.18 -17.68 2.98
CA VAL A 25 -16.91 -18.31 4.28
C VAL A 25 -15.46 -18.73 4.31
N PHE A 26 -14.81 -18.52 5.44
CA PHE A 26 -13.45 -18.97 5.67
C PHE A 26 -13.35 -19.84 6.91
N SER A 27 -12.54 -20.88 6.80
CA SER A 27 -12.04 -21.64 7.94
C SER A 27 -10.62 -22.13 7.64
N ASN A 28 -9.90 -22.48 8.68
CA ASN A 28 -8.64 -23.18 8.54
C ASN A 28 -8.65 -24.43 9.45
N THR A 29 -7.55 -25.17 9.48
CA THR A 29 -7.43 -26.37 10.34
C THR A 29 -7.64 -26.08 11.83
N ASN A 30 -7.54 -24.82 12.27
CA ASN A 30 -7.73 -24.40 13.66
C ASN A 30 -9.16 -23.90 13.96
N GLY A 31 -10.02 -23.76 12.94
CA GLY A 31 -11.41 -23.34 13.10
C GLY A 31 -11.91 -22.29 12.12
N LYS A 32 -13.09 -21.74 12.41
CA LYS A 32 -13.71 -20.69 11.59
C LYS A 32 -13.15 -19.33 11.99
N ILE A 33 -12.86 -18.48 10.97
CA ILE A 33 -12.42 -17.10 11.14
C ILE A 33 -13.43 -16.19 10.44
N PRO A 34 -13.92 -15.13 11.08
CA PRO A 34 -14.84 -14.17 10.47
C PRO A 34 -14.22 -13.52 9.25
N VAL A 35 -14.94 -13.55 8.11
CA VAL A 35 -14.55 -12.82 6.91
C VAL A 35 -14.90 -11.36 7.07
N GLN A 36 -13.93 -10.50 6.80
CA GLN A 36 -14.11 -9.06 6.77
C GLN A 36 -14.28 -8.60 5.32
N ALA A 37 -15.19 -7.66 5.10
CA ALA A 37 -15.40 -7.04 3.80
C ALA A 37 -14.86 -5.60 3.81
N TYR A 38 -14.19 -5.21 2.73
CA TYR A 38 -13.70 -3.86 2.55
C TYR A 38 -13.75 -3.46 1.07
N LYS A 39 -14.55 -2.42 0.75
CA LYS A 39 -14.58 -1.79 -0.58
C LYS A 39 -14.64 -2.76 -1.77
N GLY A 40 -15.47 -3.79 -1.67
CA GLY A 40 -15.70 -4.75 -2.76
C GLY A 40 -14.77 -5.96 -2.81
N TYR A 41 -13.90 -6.14 -1.84
CA TYR A 41 -13.11 -7.35 -1.65
C TYR A 41 -13.17 -7.85 -0.21
N HIS A 42 -12.81 -9.11 -0.02
CA HIS A 42 -12.95 -9.81 1.24
C HIS A 42 -11.60 -10.27 1.75
N TYR A 43 -11.43 -10.32 3.06
CA TYR A 43 -10.19 -10.78 3.66
C TYR A 43 -10.39 -11.43 5.02
N VAL A 44 -9.40 -12.20 5.41
CA VAL A 44 -9.22 -12.71 6.77
C VAL A 44 -7.83 -12.37 7.25
N LYS A 45 -7.68 -12.26 8.57
CA LYS A 45 -6.40 -12.06 9.24
C LYS A 45 -6.31 -13.04 10.39
N PHE A 46 -5.17 -13.72 10.54
CA PHE A 46 -4.91 -14.60 11.66
C PHE A 46 -3.41 -14.80 11.91
N PRO A 47 -3.01 -15.10 13.15
CA PRO A 47 -1.62 -15.42 13.46
C PRO A 47 -1.27 -16.81 12.90
N PHE A 48 -0.17 -16.86 12.12
CA PHE A 48 0.38 -18.08 11.55
C PHE A 48 1.37 -18.72 12.53
N GLN A 49 1.04 -19.88 13.06
CA GLN A 49 1.91 -20.57 14.04
C GLN A 49 2.62 -21.79 13.43
N SER A 50 2.02 -22.42 12.44
CA SER A 50 2.56 -23.61 11.75
C SER A 50 1.79 -23.83 10.44
N LYS A 51 2.22 -24.80 9.63
CA LYS A 51 1.47 -25.23 8.43
C LYS A 51 -0.03 -25.32 8.73
N VAL A 52 -0.83 -24.64 7.91
CA VAL A 52 -2.28 -24.61 8.03
C VAL A 52 -2.94 -24.81 6.67
N THR A 53 -4.03 -25.62 6.61
CA THR A 53 -4.86 -25.65 5.41
C THR A 53 -6.01 -24.65 5.57
N ALA A 54 -6.08 -23.70 4.64
CA ALA A 54 -7.13 -22.70 4.55
C ALA A 54 -8.23 -23.16 3.59
N TYR A 55 -9.49 -22.98 3.97
CA TYR A 55 -10.68 -23.32 3.18
C TYR A 55 -11.48 -22.05 2.91
N VAL A 56 -11.62 -21.69 1.64
CA VAL A 56 -12.38 -20.53 1.18
C VAL A 56 -13.59 -21.02 0.39
N THR A 57 -14.79 -20.71 0.84
CA THR A 57 -16.04 -21.08 0.16
C THR A 57 -16.70 -19.83 -0.41
N LEU A 58 -16.91 -19.80 -1.74
CA LEU A 58 -17.71 -18.79 -2.41
C LEU A 58 -19.19 -19.11 -2.25
N LYS A 59 -20.00 -18.14 -1.86
CA LYS A 59 -21.45 -18.28 -1.71
C LYS A 59 -22.21 -17.63 -2.86
N GLY A 60 -23.31 -18.24 -3.24
CA GLY A 60 -24.27 -17.62 -4.17
C GLY A 60 -24.00 -17.86 -5.65
N GLU A 61 -22.84 -18.42 -5.99
CA GLU A 61 -22.51 -18.84 -7.35
C GLU A 61 -21.51 -20.00 -7.34
N ASP A 62 -21.43 -20.74 -8.43
CA ASP A 62 -20.49 -21.84 -8.58
C ASP A 62 -19.07 -21.32 -8.82
N THR A 63 -18.07 -22.03 -8.31
CA THR A 63 -16.66 -21.70 -8.54
C THR A 63 -16.18 -22.43 -9.80
N GLU A 64 -16.05 -21.67 -10.90
CA GLU A 64 -15.64 -22.19 -12.21
C GLU A 64 -14.14 -22.09 -12.43
N SER A 65 -13.48 -21.11 -11.82
CA SER A 65 -12.04 -20.90 -11.94
C SER A 65 -11.42 -20.39 -10.64
N VAL A 66 -10.20 -20.86 -10.39
CA VAL A 66 -9.42 -20.52 -9.20
C VAL A 66 -8.01 -20.13 -9.62
N GLU A 67 -7.55 -18.98 -9.19
CA GLU A 67 -6.15 -18.58 -9.26
C GLU A 67 -5.70 -18.23 -7.84
N VAL A 68 -4.51 -18.67 -7.48
CA VAL A 68 -3.93 -18.43 -6.15
C VAL A 68 -2.59 -17.73 -6.31
N PHE A 69 -2.34 -16.73 -5.49
CA PHE A 69 -1.15 -15.90 -5.54
C PHE A 69 -0.51 -15.76 -4.14
N PRO A 70 0.81 -15.60 -4.04
CA PRO A 70 1.80 -15.72 -5.12
C PRO A 70 1.84 -17.16 -5.68
N LYS A 71 1.94 -17.30 -7.00
CA LYS A 71 1.94 -18.63 -7.64
C LYS A 71 3.07 -19.54 -7.14
N GLY A 72 4.23 -18.98 -6.88
CA GLY A 72 5.39 -19.73 -6.40
C GLY A 72 5.33 -20.20 -4.95
N LYS A 73 4.42 -19.64 -4.12
CA LYS A 73 4.30 -19.95 -2.69
C LYS A 73 3.22 -20.97 -2.34
N VAL A 74 2.32 -21.25 -3.25
CA VAL A 74 1.20 -22.20 -3.03
C VAL A 74 1.29 -23.35 -4.01
N SER A 75 1.61 -24.53 -3.49
CA SER A 75 1.77 -25.74 -4.31
C SER A 75 0.56 -26.69 -4.26
N GLU A 76 -0.24 -26.62 -3.21
CA GLU A 76 -1.38 -27.52 -2.99
C GLU A 76 -2.68 -26.71 -3.05
N VAL A 77 -3.34 -26.75 -4.21
CA VAL A 77 -4.66 -26.14 -4.43
C VAL A 77 -5.64 -27.22 -4.81
N ASN A 78 -6.69 -27.41 -4.01
CA ASN A 78 -7.75 -28.36 -4.32
C ASN A 78 -9.10 -27.64 -4.29
N GLN A 79 -10.01 -28.06 -5.15
CA GLN A 79 -11.37 -27.54 -5.21
C GLN A 79 -12.38 -28.65 -5.10
N ILE A 80 -13.35 -28.50 -4.20
CA ILE A 80 -14.51 -29.36 -4.08
C ILE A 80 -15.75 -28.45 -4.09
N GLN A 81 -16.53 -28.54 -5.17
CA GLN A 81 -17.66 -27.63 -5.41
C GLN A 81 -17.21 -26.15 -5.29
N ASN A 82 -17.83 -25.38 -4.41
CA ASN A 82 -17.54 -23.95 -4.20
C ASN A 82 -16.50 -23.68 -3.11
N THR A 83 -15.85 -24.73 -2.60
CA THR A 83 -14.80 -24.61 -1.58
C THR A 83 -13.44 -24.88 -2.18
N VAL A 84 -12.55 -23.93 -2.04
CA VAL A 84 -11.14 -24.05 -2.41
C VAL A 84 -10.32 -24.24 -1.15
N SER A 85 -9.45 -25.24 -1.14
CA SER A 85 -8.48 -25.44 -0.06
C SER A 85 -7.07 -25.16 -0.57
N ILE A 86 -6.29 -24.47 0.23
CA ILE A 86 -4.87 -24.19 -0.02
C ILE A 86 -4.04 -24.51 1.22
N ALA A 87 -2.87 -25.11 1.02
CA ALA A 87 -1.91 -25.32 2.09
C ALA A 87 -0.96 -24.14 2.20
N LEU A 88 -0.92 -23.52 3.37
CA LEU A 88 -0.01 -22.43 3.70
C LEU A 88 1.14 -23.00 4.55
N TYR A 89 2.36 -22.82 4.09
CA TYR A 89 3.57 -23.35 4.72
C TYR A 89 4.39 -22.29 5.45
N GLU A 90 4.15 -21.03 5.15
CA GLU A 90 4.86 -19.87 5.71
C GLU A 90 3.89 -18.72 5.97
N PRO A 91 4.22 -17.78 6.85
CA PRO A 91 3.45 -16.55 7.00
C PRO A 91 3.52 -15.71 5.73
N GLY A 92 2.55 -14.83 5.53
CA GLY A 92 2.52 -13.93 4.39
C GLY A 92 1.13 -13.55 3.93
N VAL A 93 1.11 -12.91 2.78
CA VAL A 93 -0.11 -12.49 2.11
C VAL A 93 -0.41 -13.44 0.97
N TYR A 94 -1.63 -13.96 0.97
CA TYR A 94 -2.12 -14.82 -0.10
C TYR A 94 -3.42 -14.24 -0.66
N MET A 95 -3.61 -14.40 -1.96
CA MET A 95 -4.82 -13.97 -2.64
C MET A 95 -5.39 -15.11 -3.46
N LEU A 96 -6.72 -15.31 -3.35
CA LEU A 96 -7.49 -16.13 -4.27
C LEU A 96 -8.30 -15.22 -5.19
N ARG A 97 -8.24 -15.47 -6.49
CA ARG A 97 -9.14 -14.86 -7.47
C ARG A 97 -10.06 -15.93 -8.02
N LEU A 98 -11.32 -15.86 -7.62
CA LEU A 98 -12.36 -16.83 -8.01
C LEU A 98 -13.20 -16.23 -9.15
N ASN A 99 -13.50 -17.05 -10.14
CA ASN A 99 -14.28 -16.68 -11.33
C ASN A 99 -13.73 -15.42 -12.03
N LYS A 100 -12.40 -15.21 -11.98
CA LYS A 100 -11.69 -14.03 -12.55
C LYS A 100 -12.14 -12.66 -12.02
N LYS A 101 -13.07 -12.60 -11.07
CA LYS A 101 -13.65 -11.34 -10.56
C LYS A 101 -13.59 -11.16 -9.06
N HIS A 102 -13.76 -12.22 -8.27
CA HIS A 102 -13.81 -12.13 -6.81
C HIS A 102 -12.43 -12.28 -6.21
N LYS A 103 -12.02 -11.29 -5.43
CA LYS A 103 -10.74 -11.27 -4.73
C LYS A 103 -10.94 -11.56 -3.26
N PHE A 104 -10.24 -12.57 -2.77
CA PHE A 104 -10.22 -12.94 -1.37
C PHE A 104 -8.77 -12.94 -0.87
N PHE A 105 -8.48 -12.14 0.17
CA PHE A 105 -7.14 -12.03 0.72
C PHE A 105 -7.02 -12.77 2.04
N ILE A 106 -5.89 -13.42 2.25
CA ILE A 106 -5.52 -14.11 3.49
C ILE A 106 -4.25 -13.45 4.01
N PHE A 107 -4.35 -12.81 5.16
CA PHE A 107 -3.22 -12.27 5.89
C PHE A 107 -2.87 -13.25 7.02
N ALA A 108 -1.91 -14.12 6.76
CA ALA A 108 -1.40 -15.11 7.70
C ALA A 108 -0.10 -14.54 8.31
N ASP A 109 -0.23 -13.76 9.36
CA ASP A 109 0.86 -13.00 9.92
C ASP A 109 1.67 -13.76 10.95
N GLU A 110 2.95 -13.45 11.10
CA GLU A 110 3.71 -13.84 12.29
C GLU A 110 2.97 -13.36 13.56
N PRO A 111 2.95 -14.15 14.63
CA PRO A 111 2.34 -13.70 15.88
C PRO A 111 3.09 -12.51 16.49
N TYR A 112 2.37 -11.44 16.79
CA TYR A 112 2.93 -10.29 17.50
C TYR A 112 2.63 -10.39 19.00
N SER A 113 3.61 -10.03 19.82
CA SER A 113 3.47 -10.01 21.28
C SER A 113 4.05 -8.74 21.88
N LEU A 114 3.50 -8.33 23.01
CA LEU A 114 4.06 -7.24 23.79
C LEU A 114 5.49 -7.58 24.24
N PRO A 115 6.44 -6.64 24.17
CA PRO A 115 7.77 -6.81 24.74
C PRO A 115 7.70 -7.11 26.25
N THR A 116 8.49 -8.07 26.71
CA THR A 116 8.56 -8.48 28.11
C THR A 116 9.65 -7.75 28.92
N ASP A 117 10.53 -7.04 28.22
CA ASP A 117 11.70 -6.35 28.74
C ASP A 117 11.50 -4.84 28.96
N LYS A 118 10.28 -4.34 28.70
CA LYS A 118 9.96 -2.93 28.80
C LYS A 118 8.70 -2.69 29.65
N PRO A 119 8.61 -1.55 30.38
CA PRO A 119 7.38 -1.14 31.00
C PRO A 119 6.26 -0.98 29.97
N ILE A 120 5.04 -1.37 30.31
CA ILE A 120 3.85 -1.26 29.48
C ILE A 120 2.92 -0.20 30.07
N ILE A 121 2.54 0.76 29.25
CA ILE A 121 1.49 1.74 29.59
C ILE A 121 0.25 1.34 28.77
N ASN A 122 -0.72 0.73 29.42
CA ASN A 122 -2.00 0.43 28.80
C ASN A 122 -2.83 1.71 28.67
N ILE A 123 -3.19 2.09 27.45
CA ILE A 123 -3.86 3.37 27.17
C ILE A 123 -5.26 3.46 27.80
N VAL A 124 -5.93 2.31 27.98
CA VAL A 124 -7.27 2.26 28.61
C VAL A 124 -7.19 2.56 30.09
N ASP A 125 -6.10 2.18 30.77
CA ASP A 125 -5.90 2.48 32.21
C ASP A 125 -5.74 4.00 32.47
N LEU A 126 -5.49 4.78 31.42
CA LEU A 126 -5.45 6.24 31.43
C LEU A 126 -6.84 6.89 31.26
N GLY A 127 -7.91 6.08 31.20
CA GLY A 127 -9.28 6.55 31.00
C GLY A 127 -9.61 6.93 29.56
N ILE A 128 -8.85 6.40 28.58
CA ILE A 128 -9.09 6.66 27.16
C ILE A 128 -10.18 5.71 26.64
N ASP A 129 -11.24 6.29 26.05
CA ASP A 129 -12.33 5.53 25.44
C ASP A 129 -11.83 4.72 24.23
N ASN A 130 -12.06 3.41 24.28
CA ASN A 130 -11.75 2.47 23.23
C ASN A 130 -13.00 1.95 22.48
N THR A 131 -14.14 2.66 22.62
CA THR A 131 -15.38 2.29 21.92
C THR A 131 -15.59 3.04 20.60
N GLY A 132 -14.72 4.02 20.29
CA GLY A 132 -14.82 4.89 19.12
C GLY A 132 -15.93 5.94 19.19
N ARG A 133 -16.60 6.11 20.34
CA ARG A 133 -17.66 7.10 20.53
C ARG A 133 -17.11 8.49 20.75
N GLU A 134 -16.20 8.59 21.72
CA GLU A 134 -15.61 9.87 22.11
C GLU A 134 -14.32 10.16 21.31
N ASN A 135 -14.08 11.44 21.06
CA ASN A 135 -12.81 11.87 20.49
C ASN A 135 -11.77 12.02 21.60
N MET A 136 -10.72 11.22 21.56
CA MET A 136 -9.71 11.13 22.61
C MET A 136 -8.36 11.75 22.20
N THR A 137 -8.35 12.67 21.23
CA THR A 137 -7.12 13.25 20.68
C THR A 137 -6.17 13.79 21.74
N SER A 138 -6.67 14.64 22.65
CA SER A 138 -5.82 15.30 23.65
C SER A 138 -5.22 14.30 24.63
N GLN A 139 -6.00 13.30 25.05
CA GLN A 139 -5.57 12.27 25.98
C GLN A 139 -4.56 11.33 25.35
N ILE A 140 -4.81 10.89 24.08
CA ILE A 140 -3.87 10.05 23.32
C ILE A 140 -2.58 10.82 23.05
N GLN A 141 -2.66 12.10 22.64
CA GLN A 141 -1.47 12.91 22.37
C GLN A 141 -0.62 13.07 23.64
N LYS A 142 -1.25 13.32 24.79
CA LYS A 142 -0.54 13.39 26.08
C LYS A 142 0.10 12.05 26.47
N ALA A 143 -0.57 10.92 26.20
CA ALA A 143 -0.01 9.61 26.46
C ALA A 143 1.22 9.34 25.58
N LEU A 144 1.19 9.74 24.29
CA LEU A 144 2.32 9.66 23.37
C LEU A 144 3.52 10.49 23.87
N GLU A 145 3.27 11.72 24.32
CA GLU A 145 4.31 12.61 24.88
C GLU A 145 4.93 12.03 26.14
N ASN A 146 4.14 11.47 27.03
CA ASN A 146 4.62 10.82 28.26
C ASN A 146 5.43 9.54 27.95
N ALA A 147 4.99 8.73 26.98
CA ALA A 147 5.70 7.51 26.58
C ALA A 147 7.05 7.80 25.94
N SER A 148 7.16 8.89 25.18
CA SER A 148 8.35 9.31 24.44
C SER A 148 9.62 9.46 25.32
N GLY A 149 9.49 9.77 26.59
CA GLY A 149 10.62 9.94 27.51
C GLY A 149 10.83 8.78 28.49
N SER A 150 9.89 7.85 28.56
CA SER A 150 9.85 6.82 29.63
C SER A 150 10.53 5.50 29.25
N GLY A 151 10.78 5.26 27.97
CA GLY A 151 11.24 3.95 27.46
C GLY A 151 10.14 2.87 27.50
N ALA A 152 8.92 3.22 27.89
CA ALA A 152 7.79 2.30 27.94
C ALA A 152 7.16 2.07 26.57
N VAL A 153 6.45 0.96 26.43
CA VAL A 153 5.59 0.68 25.29
C VAL A 153 4.19 1.20 25.58
N LEU A 154 3.67 2.08 24.74
CA LEU A 154 2.28 2.52 24.80
C LEU A 154 1.42 1.47 24.09
N TYR A 155 0.62 0.75 24.87
CA TYR A 155 -0.18 -0.38 24.41
C TYR A 155 -1.62 0.03 24.16
N PHE A 156 -2.10 -0.23 22.95
CA PHE A 156 -3.49 -0.09 22.54
C PHE A 156 -4.14 -1.47 22.52
N PRO A 157 -4.86 -1.89 23.56
CA PRO A 157 -5.64 -3.13 23.51
C PRO A 157 -6.78 -3.03 22.50
N LYS A 158 -7.46 -4.15 22.28
CA LYS A 158 -8.64 -4.25 21.40
C LYS A 158 -9.60 -3.08 21.64
N GLY A 159 -10.05 -2.44 20.55
CA GLY A 159 -11.02 -1.34 20.55
C GLY A 159 -10.77 -0.31 19.46
N ASP A 160 -11.70 0.62 19.36
CA ASP A 160 -11.67 1.73 18.40
C ASP A 160 -11.31 3.04 19.11
N TYR A 161 -10.21 3.66 18.70
CA TYR A 161 -9.68 4.90 19.29
C TYR A 161 -9.87 6.05 18.31
N LYS A 162 -10.97 6.80 18.47
CA LYS A 162 -11.29 7.92 17.59
C LYS A 162 -10.49 9.16 17.95
N THR A 163 -9.80 9.74 16.97
CA THR A 163 -8.90 10.86 17.18
C THR A 163 -8.80 11.77 15.94
N PHE A 164 -8.47 13.03 16.15
CA PHE A 164 -7.90 13.91 15.13
C PHE A 164 -6.42 13.59 14.90
N PRO A 165 -5.69 14.32 14.04
CA PRO A 165 -4.28 14.04 13.79
C PRO A 165 -3.43 13.92 15.04
N LEU A 166 -2.54 12.93 15.03
CA LEU A 166 -1.58 12.68 16.09
C LEU A 166 -0.15 12.92 15.62
N THR A 167 0.67 13.49 16.49
CA THR A 167 2.10 13.64 16.29
C THR A 167 2.87 12.66 17.18
N ILE A 168 3.74 11.86 16.57
CA ILE A 168 4.58 10.89 17.27
C ILE A 168 6.00 11.43 17.32
N GLY A 169 6.51 11.58 18.53
CA GLY A 169 7.84 12.11 18.82
C GLY A 169 8.92 11.03 18.91
N ARG A 170 10.13 11.46 19.29
CA ARG A 170 11.31 10.59 19.44
C ARG A 170 11.14 9.53 20.53
N ASN A 171 11.87 8.42 20.39
CA ASN A 171 11.91 7.33 21.37
C ASN A 171 10.52 6.78 21.73
N THR A 172 9.59 6.82 20.80
CA THR A 172 8.20 6.35 21.01
C THR A 172 8.06 4.92 20.54
N HIS A 173 7.53 4.06 21.40
CA HIS A 173 7.24 2.67 21.08
C HIS A 173 5.75 2.41 21.27
N LEU A 174 5.04 2.10 20.18
CA LEU A 174 3.60 1.77 20.18
C LEU A 174 3.41 0.30 19.87
N PHE A 175 2.47 -0.32 20.54
CA PHE A 175 1.96 -1.65 20.21
C PHE A 175 0.44 -1.59 20.06
N LEU A 176 -0.06 -2.00 18.90
CA LEU A 176 -1.49 -2.10 18.60
C LEU A 176 -1.90 -3.58 18.57
N ASP A 177 -2.79 -3.97 19.46
CA ASP A 177 -3.34 -5.33 19.48
C ASP A 177 -4.12 -5.66 18.20
N GLU A 178 -4.40 -6.92 17.96
CA GLU A 178 -5.00 -7.42 16.71
C GLU A 178 -6.28 -6.68 16.30
N ASP A 179 -7.15 -6.42 17.24
CA ASP A 179 -8.43 -5.73 17.03
C ASP A 179 -8.40 -4.26 17.52
N ALA A 180 -7.23 -3.68 17.69
CA ALA A 180 -7.09 -2.25 17.97
C ALA A 180 -7.14 -1.42 16.68
N THR A 181 -7.94 -0.35 16.66
CA THR A 181 -8.00 0.58 15.53
C THR A 181 -7.87 2.02 16.00
N ILE A 182 -6.82 2.71 15.56
CA ILE A 182 -6.75 4.17 15.64
C ILE A 182 -7.46 4.73 14.43
N MET A 183 -8.57 5.47 14.62
CA MET A 183 -9.42 5.94 13.53
C MET A 183 -9.57 7.45 13.49
N ALA A 184 -9.51 8.00 12.28
CA ALA A 184 -9.68 9.43 12.05
C ALA A 184 -11.11 9.87 12.35
N ASP A 185 -11.27 10.91 13.17
CA ASP A 185 -12.53 11.58 13.38
C ASP A 185 -12.95 12.38 12.14
N THR A 186 -14.17 12.20 11.70
CA THR A 186 -14.70 12.81 10.47
C THR A 186 -15.57 14.04 10.70
N SER A 187 -15.64 14.55 11.92
CA SER A 187 -16.61 15.60 12.29
C SER A 187 -16.27 16.96 11.67
N ASP A 188 -15.02 17.39 11.64
CA ASP A 188 -14.62 18.69 11.10
C ASP A 188 -13.18 18.70 10.56
N ILE A 189 -13.03 18.57 9.23
CA ILE A 189 -11.72 18.60 8.56
C ILE A 189 -11.06 19.96 8.59
N LYS A 190 -11.84 21.05 8.57
CA LYS A 190 -11.29 22.41 8.46
C LYS A 190 -10.66 22.85 9.76
N ARG A 191 -11.28 22.50 10.87
CA ARG A 191 -10.83 22.92 12.19
C ARG A 191 -9.71 22.05 12.74
N TYR A 192 -9.77 20.73 12.53
CA TYR A 192 -8.92 19.78 13.25
C TYR A 192 -7.84 19.12 12.41
N TYR A 193 -7.87 19.33 11.08
CA TYR A 193 -6.84 18.83 10.18
C TYR A 193 -6.10 19.99 9.54
N PRO A 194 -5.17 20.62 10.24
CA PRO A 194 -4.48 21.78 9.73
C PRO A 194 -3.64 21.43 8.50
N THR A 195 -3.63 22.33 7.54
CA THR A 195 -2.62 22.32 6.50
C THR A 195 -1.38 22.99 7.09
N ASP A 196 -0.25 22.29 7.05
CA ASP A 196 1.00 22.84 7.53
C ASP A 196 1.71 23.69 6.46
N ASP A 197 2.92 24.14 6.81
CA ASP A 197 3.86 24.85 5.92
C ASP A 197 4.28 24.00 4.70
N LEU A 198 4.10 22.67 4.73
CA LEU A 198 4.30 21.78 3.59
C LEU A 198 3.09 21.74 2.64
N GLY A 199 2.02 22.44 2.94
CA GLY A 199 0.80 22.44 2.16
C GLY A 199 0.03 21.11 2.20
N THR A 200 0.20 20.29 3.26
CA THR A 200 -0.38 18.94 3.34
C THR A 200 -1.19 18.75 4.61
N LYS A 201 -2.21 17.90 4.52
CA LYS A 201 -2.93 17.33 5.66
C LYS A 201 -2.47 15.89 5.88
N ARG A 202 -2.43 15.45 7.13
CA ARG A 202 -2.04 14.09 7.50
C ARG A 202 -2.75 13.65 8.76
N PHE A 203 -2.88 12.35 8.96
CA PHE A 203 -3.50 11.79 10.15
C PHE A 203 -2.46 11.41 11.20
N ILE A 204 -1.46 10.60 10.83
CA ILE A 204 -0.34 10.25 11.71
C ILE A 204 0.92 10.98 11.23
N TYR A 205 1.54 11.72 12.11
CA TYR A 205 2.73 12.50 11.80
C TYR A 205 3.91 12.12 12.69
N ILE A 206 4.94 11.52 12.08
CA ILE A 206 6.22 11.27 12.72
C ILE A 206 7.16 12.37 12.24
N LYS A 207 7.46 13.35 13.08
CA LYS A 207 8.19 14.56 12.69
C LYS A 207 9.38 14.82 13.58
N ASP A 208 10.53 15.12 12.96
CA ASP A 208 11.77 15.47 13.68
C ASP A 208 12.07 14.45 14.80
N ALA A 209 11.76 13.16 14.52
CA ALA A 209 11.78 12.09 15.49
C ALA A 209 12.90 11.09 15.20
N GLU A 210 13.36 10.43 16.23
CA GLU A 210 14.36 9.37 16.15
C GLU A 210 13.94 8.20 17.06
N ASN A 211 14.26 6.97 16.65
CA ASN A 211 13.96 5.75 17.39
C ASN A 211 12.44 5.57 17.63
N VAL A 212 11.67 5.53 16.59
CA VAL A 212 10.22 5.28 16.66
C VAL A 212 9.93 3.85 16.23
N LYS A 213 9.21 3.11 17.05
CA LYS A 213 8.71 1.78 16.70
C LYS A 213 7.20 1.73 16.84
N ILE A 214 6.51 1.27 15.79
CA ILE A 214 5.06 1.04 15.79
C ILE A 214 4.80 -0.36 15.24
N HIS A 215 4.31 -1.25 16.09
CA HIS A 215 4.14 -2.64 15.70
C HIS A 215 2.88 -3.29 16.29
N GLY A 216 2.61 -4.52 15.84
CA GLY A 216 1.44 -5.30 16.24
C GLY A 216 0.54 -5.64 15.05
N ALA A 217 -0.61 -6.24 15.34
CA ALA A 217 -1.56 -6.66 14.31
C ALA A 217 -2.78 -5.73 14.18
N GLY A 218 -2.73 -4.53 14.79
CA GLY A 218 -3.82 -3.55 14.77
C GLY A 218 -3.92 -2.76 13.47
N SER A 219 -4.80 -1.76 13.47
CA SER A 219 -5.11 -0.96 12.28
C SER A 219 -5.02 0.54 12.54
N ILE A 220 -4.69 1.29 11.49
CA ILE A 220 -4.85 2.75 11.42
C ILE A 220 -5.79 3.05 10.25
N ASN A 221 -6.91 3.72 10.54
CA ASN A 221 -7.96 4.00 9.56
C ASN A 221 -8.14 5.51 9.37
N GLY A 222 -7.86 6.00 8.17
CA GLY A 222 -7.95 7.43 7.83
C GLY A 222 -9.38 7.93 7.56
N ASN A 223 -10.36 7.03 7.41
CA ASN A 223 -11.73 7.39 7.03
C ASN A 223 -11.79 8.31 5.78
N GLY A 224 -10.84 8.14 4.87
CA GLY A 224 -10.59 9.01 3.74
C GLY A 224 -11.77 9.13 2.79
N LYS A 225 -12.49 8.04 2.54
CA LYS A 225 -13.70 8.05 1.69
C LYS A 225 -14.80 8.93 2.29
N VAL A 226 -15.04 8.79 3.59
CA VAL A 226 -16.04 9.60 4.29
C VAL A 226 -15.64 11.07 4.27
N LEU A 227 -14.39 11.38 4.59
CA LEU A 227 -13.86 12.73 4.56
C LEU A 227 -13.90 13.34 3.16
N ARG A 228 -13.44 12.63 2.13
CA ARG A 228 -13.45 13.11 0.73
C ARG A 228 -14.88 13.26 0.18
N THR A 229 -15.82 12.40 0.56
CA THR A 229 -17.23 12.54 0.19
C THR A 229 -17.85 13.80 0.80
N ARG A 230 -17.49 14.13 2.04
CA ARG A 230 -18.04 15.28 2.78
C ARG A 230 -17.37 16.61 2.42
N TYR A 231 -16.06 16.61 2.21
CA TYR A 231 -15.26 17.85 2.09
C TYR A 231 -14.48 17.97 0.78
N GLY A 232 -14.68 17.04 -0.16
CA GLY A 232 -13.99 17.07 -1.45
C GLY A 232 -12.45 17.04 -1.33
N ASP A 233 -11.78 17.81 -2.19
CA ASP A 233 -10.31 17.84 -2.24
C ASP A 233 -9.66 18.49 -1.01
N GLU A 234 -10.39 19.26 -0.20
CA GLU A 234 -9.87 19.75 1.08
C GLU A 234 -9.51 18.61 2.05
N ALA A 235 -10.11 17.43 1.85
CA ALA A 235 -9.86 16.23 2.63
C ALA A 235 -8.81 15.29 2.02
N ARG A 236 -7.96 15.76 1.11
CA ARG A 236 -6.80 15.01 0.61
C ARG A 236 -5.75 14.88 1.72
N MET A 237 -6.02 14.01 2.66
CA MET A 237 -5.20 13.76 3.83
C MET A 237 -4.34 12.51 3.60
N ARG A 238 -3.05 12.62 3.84
CA ARG A 238 -2.16 11.46 3.91
C ARG A 238 -2.44 10.68 5.20
N LEU A 239 -2.43 9.37 5.13
CA LEU A 239 -2.65 8.57 6.33
C LEU A 239 -1.48 8.72 7.28
N MET A 240 -0.27 8.49 6.78
CA MET A 240 0.96 8.64 7.56
C MET A 240 1.98 9.51 6.81
N MET A 241 2.66 10.35 7.54
CA MET A 241 3.81 11.09 7.05
C MET A 241 4.97 10.99 8.04
N ILE A 242 6.11 10.51 7.54
CA ILE A 242 7.39 10.46 8.27
C ILE A 242 8.26 11.58 7.69
N PHE A 243 8.59 12.58 8.50
CA PHE A 243 9.28 13.77 8.03
C PHE A 243 10.50 14.11 8.88
N ARG A 244 11.66 14.24 8.24
CA ARG A 244 12.95 14.54 8.86
C ARG A 244 13.22 13.66 10.08
N SER A 245 12.93 12.37 9.93
CA SER A 245 13.01 11.41 11.01
C SER A 245 14.00 10.30 10.68
N LYS A 246 14.52 9.63 11.71
CA LYS A 246 15.52 8.62 11.57
C LYS A 246 15.24 7.42 12.47
N ASN A 247 15.62 6.21 12.01
CA ASN A 247 15.41 4.98 12.76
C ASN A 247 13.92 4.80 13.14
N VAL A 248 13.07 4.67 12.10
CA VAL A 248 11.63 4.47 12.24
C VAL A 248 11.28 3.08 11.74
N ASP A 249 10.71 2.27 12.61
CA ASP A 249 10.36 0.87 12.33
C ASP A 249 8.86 0.64 12.49
N ILE A 250 8.20 0.16 11.42
CA ILE A 250 6.76 -0.06 11.38
C ILE A 250 6.49 -1.49 10.92
N GLU A 251 5.76 -2.26 11.73
CA GLU A 251 5.64 -3.69 11.50
C GLU A 251 4.22 -4.23 11.78
N GLY A 252 3.71 -5.07 10.88
CA GLY A 252 2.51 -5.90 11.04
C GLY A 252 1.17 -5.19 10.87
N LEU A 253 1.14 -3.89 10.93
CA LEU A 253 -0.07 -3.07 10.95
C LEU A 253 -0.84 -3.08 9.62
N MET A 254 -2.14 -2.78 9.73
CA MET A 254 -2.99 -2.56 8.57
C MET A 254 -3.39 -1.08 8.49
N PHE A 255 -3.02 -0.42 7.39
CA PHE A 255 -3.34 0.97 7.08
C PHE A 255 -4.50 1.03 6.11
N LYS A 256 -5.58 1.67 6.49
CA LYS A 256 -6.84 1.69 5.74
C LYS A 256 -7.28 3.10 5.37
N ASP A 257 -7.93 3.20 4.22
CA ASP A 257 -8.76 4.33 3.80
C ASP A 257 -8.08 5.70 3.95
N PRO A 258 -6.93 5.93 3.29
CA PRO A 258 -6.31 7.25 3.25
C PRO A 258 -7.19 8.24 2.46
N GLY A 259 -7.11 9.53 2.77
CA GLY A 259 -7.76 10.58 1.97
C GLY A 259 -6.94 10.97 0.72
N SER A 260 -5.69 10.59 0.65
CA SER A 260 -4.74 10.79 -0.46
C SER A 260 -3.64 9.72 -0.35
N TRP A 261 -2.37 10.03 -0.60
CA TRP A 261 -1.25 9.10 -0.39
C TRP A 261 -1.33 8.41 0.96
N ASN A 262 -1.11 7.10 0.98
CA ASN A 262 -1.17 6.36 2.24
C ASN A 262 0.03 6.74 3.11
N THR A 263 1.25 6.45 2.65
CA THR A 263 2.46 6.63 3.47
C THR A 263 3.52 7.41 2.72
N GLN A 264 3.80 8.65 3.16
CA GLN A 264 4.90 9.44 2.64
C GLN A 264 6.08 9.44 3.61
N ILE A 265 7.27 9.09 3.09
CA ILE A 265 8.53 9.17 3.82
C ILE A 265 9.32 10.34 3.22
N LEU A 266 9.30 11.50 3.88
CA LEU A 266 9.89 12.73 3.36
C LEU A 266 11.15 13.11 4.11
N CYS A 267 12.27 13.26 3.39
CA CYS A 267 13.57 13.68 3.93
C CYS A 267 13.98 12.90 5.19
N SER A 268 13.72 11.60 5.20
CA SER A 268 13.95 10.71 6.35
C SER A 268 14.97 9.62 6.01
N GLU A 269 15.55 9.02 7.03
CA GLU A 269 16.61 8.01 6.88
C GLU A 269 16.38 6.83 7.81
N ASP A 270 16.84 5.63 7.41
CA ASP A 270 16.74 4.41 8.21
C ASP A 270 15.28 4.12 8.60
N VAL A 271 14.40 4.00 7.58
CA VAL A 271 12.97 3.74 7.76
C VAL A 271 12.63 2.36 7.23
N SER A 272 11.98 1.53 8.05
CA SER A 272 11.56 0.19 7.64
C SER A 272 10.06 -0.02 7.78
N PHE A 273 9.50 -0.76 6.81
CA PHE A 273 8.15 -1.32 6.85
C PHE A 273 8.26 -2.82 6.62
N ASN A 274 7.81 -3.61 7.56
CA ASN A 274 7.77 -5.07 7.43
C ASN A 274 6.35 -5.59 7.66
N ALA A 275 5.87 -6.45 6.77
CA ALA A 275 4.54 -7.06 6.85
C ALA A 275 3.37 -6.06 7.05
N VAL A 276 3.50 -4.83 6.55
CA VAL A 276 2.44 -3.80 6.59
C VAL A 276 1.47 -3.99 5.43
N LYS A 277 0.17 -3.83 5.69
CA LYS A 277 -0.89 -3.99 4.70
C LYS A 277 -1.55 -2.63 4.42
N LEU A 278 -1.40 -2.14 3.21
CA LEU A 278 -2.07 -0.91 2.75
C LEU A 278 -3.35 -1.27 2.00
N MET A 279 -4.49 -0.94 2.60
CA MET A 279 -5.82 -1.21 2.04
C MET A 279 -6.50 0.11 1.68
N ASN A 280 -6.28 0.58 0.45
CA ASN A 280 -6.85 1.84 -0.02
C ASN A 280 -8.21 1.61 -0.69
N ASP A 281 -9.07 2.63 -0.67
CA ASP A 281 -10.25 2.64 -1.52
C ASP A 281 -9.81 2.83 -2.99
N ILE A 282 -9.94 1.80 -3.80
CA ILE A 282 -9.50 1.78 -5.20
C ILE A 282 -10.30 2.71 -6.12
N GLU A 283 -11.44 3.24 -5.67
CA GLU A 283 -12.24 4.25 -6.39
C GLU A 283 -11.88 5.69 -5.97
N LEU A 284 -11.05 5.84 -4.93
CA LEU A 284 -10.61 7.14 -4.48
C LEU A 284 -9.26 7.50 -5.09
N SER A 285 -9.24 8.49 -5.98
CA SER A 285 -8.03 8.89 -6.71
C SER A 285 -6.87 9.35 -5.82
N ASN A 286 -5.65 9.15 -6.32
CA ASN A 286 -4.39 9.53 -5.65
C ASN A 286 -4.19 8.86 -4.28
N THR A 287 -4.64 7.63 -4.13
CA THR A 287 -4.30 6.82 -2.96
C THR A 287 -3.13 5.91 -3.31
N ASP A 288 -1.95 6.52 -3.43
CA ASP A 288 -0.67 5.84 -3.57
C ASP A 288 -0.38 4.99 -2.32
N GLY A 289 0.48 4.01 -2.41
CA GLY A 289 0.88 3.16 -1.29
C GLY A 289 2.04 3.76 -0.50
N PHE A 290 3.26 3.43 -0.90
CA PHE A 290 4.48 3.91 -0.27
C PHE A 290 5.18 4.95 -1.16
N ASP A 291 5.42 6.14 -0.62
CA ASP A 291 6.06 7.25 -1.29
C ASP A 291 7.38 7.66 -0.59
N PRO A 292 8.50 6.93 -0.78
CA PRO A 292 9.81 7.43 -0.38
C PRO A 292 10.16 8.71 -1.16
N ASP A 293 10.21 9.84 -0.48
CA ASP A 293 10.36 11.17 -1.06
C ASP A 293 11.61 11.84 -0.48
N ALA A 294 12.64 12.05 -1.30
CA ALA A 294 13.91 12.62 -0.88
C ALA A 294 14.46 11.92 0.38
N SER A 295 14.42 10.60 0.44
CA SER A 295 14.75 9.79 1.63
C SER A 295 15.86 8.79 1.33
N LYS A 296 16.51 8.27 2.38
CA LYS A 296 17.64 7.34 2.28
C LYS A 296 17.46 6.12 3.17
N ARG A 297 17.99 4.97 2.73
CA ARG A 297 17.95 3.70 3.46
C ARG A 297 16.53 3.38 3.93
N VAL A 298 15.62 3.27 2.95
CA VAL A 298 14.23 2.86 3.19
C VAL A 298 14.07 1.40 2.76
N LEU A 299 13.56 0.58 3.67
CA LEU A 299 13.25 -0.82 3.43
C LEU A 299 11.73 -1.01 3.49
N ILE A 300 11.15 -1.60 2.44
CA ILE A 300 9.76 -2.03 2.37
C ILE A 300 9.79 -3.51 2.04
N GLU A 301 9.46 -4.36 3.01
CA GLU A 301 9.55 -5.80 2.82
C GLU A 301 8.33 -6.57 3.33
N ASN A 302 8.00 -7.66 2.65
CA ASN A 302 6.87 -8.54 2.99
C ASN A 302 5.53 -7.80 3.10
N CYS A 303 5.42 -6.64 2.45
CA CYS A 303 4.25 -5.77 2.53
C CYS A 303 3.18 -6.12 1.49
N PHE A 304 1.97 -5.70 1.77
CA PHE A 304 0.85 -5.74 0.85
C PHE A 304 0.37 -4.32 0.54
N ALA A 305 0.04 -4.04 -0.73
CA ALA A 305 -0.64 -2.80 -1.07
C ALA A 305 -1.64 -2.99 -2.21
N TYR A 306 -2.89 -2.62 -1.94
CA TYR A 306 -3.93 -2.48 -2.97
C TYR A 306 -4.32 -1.01 -3.08
N CYS A 307 -3.96 -0.38 -4.19
CA CYS A 307 -4.02 1.07 -4.39
C CYS A 307 -4.84 1.47 -5.62
N SER A 308 -5.40 2.67 -5.60
CA SER A 308 -5.99 3.26 -6.82
C SER A 308 -4.94 3.96 -7.68
N ASP A 309 -3.83 4.36 -7.07
CA ASP A 309 -2.67 4.96 -7.72
C ASP A 309 -1.43 4.09 -7.49
N ASP A 310 -0.21 4.61 -7.57
CA ASP A 310 1.01 3.80 -7.55
C ASP A 310 1.18 3.00 -6.25
N ASN A 311 1.66 1.74 -6.32
CA ASN A 311 1.96 0.96 -5.10
C ASN A 311 3.19 1.51 -4.39
N VAL A 312 4.28 1.69 -5.14
CA VAL A 312 5.49 2.35 -4.67
C VAL A 312 5.85 3.45 -5.66
N ALA A 313 6.04 4.67 -5.16
CA ALA A 313 6.49 5.76 -6.00
C ALA A 313 7.62 6.55 -5.31
N ILE A 314 8.85 6.25 -5.72
CA ILE A 314 10.06 6.89 -5.19
C ILE A 314 10.24 8.24 -5.86
N LYS A 315 10.25 9.32 -5.09
CA LYS A 315 10.10 10.70 -5.58
C LYS A 315 11.17 11.65 -5.03
N ILE A 316 11.31 12.79 -5.68
CA ILE A 316 11.88 14.02 -5.12
C ILE A 316 10.89 15.13 -5.47
N THR A 317 9.98 15.45 -4.55
CA THR A 317 8.94 16.45 -4.75
C THR A 317 9.48 17.87 -4.43
N LYS A 318 8.72 18.90 -4.86
CA LYS A 318 9.00 20.29 -4.49
C LYS A 318 8.50 20.63 -3.09
N THR A 319 7.93 19.67 -2.40
CA THR A 319 7.29 19.90 -1.11
C THR A 319 8.27 20.57 -0.15
N SER A 320 7.92 21.73 0.36
CA SER A 320 8.61 22.45 1.44
C SER A 320 10.03 22.97 1.20
N GLY A 321 10.55 22.92 -0.01
CA GLY A 321 11.95 23.29 -0.25
C GLY A 321 12.99 22.34 0.35
N TYR A 322 12.55 21.29 1.03
CA TYR A 322 13.43 20.22 1.51
C TYR A 322 13.66 19.23 0.38
N MET A 323 14.86 19.22 -0.16
CA MET A 323 15.27 18.27 -1.19
C MET A 323 16.62 17.68 -0.82
N GLN A 324 16.71 16.36 -0.90
CA GLN A 324 17.99 15.65 -0.81
C GLN A 324 17.99 14.48 -1.80
N ASN A 325 19.16 13.88 -2.02
CA ASN A 325 19.26 12.69 -2.84
C ASN A 325 18.40 11.57 -2.27
N VAL A 326 17.91 10.73 -3.16
CA VAL A 326 17.37 9.41 -2.80
C VAL A 326 18.48 8.38 -2.91
N GLU A 327 18.72 7.61 -1.86
CA GLU A 327 19.79 6.61 -1.83
C GLU A 327 19.36 5.37 -1.06
N ASP A 328 19.71 4.18 -1.59
CA ASP A 328 19.56 2.90 -0.91
C ASP A 328 18.10 2.59 -0.52
N ILE A 329 17.23 2.50 -1.52
CA ILE A 329 15.82 2.10 -1.33
C ILE A 329 15.66 0.66 -1.76
N THR A 330 15.11 -0.18 -0.89
CA THR A 330 14.83 -1.59 -1.18
C THR A 330 13.34 -1.88 -0.98
N VAL A 331 12.74 -2.51 -1.99
CA VAL A 331 11.36 -3.02 -1.96
C VAL A 331 11.41 -4.49 -2.32
N ARG A 332 11.08 -5.39 -1.37
CA ARG A 332 11.22 -6.82 -1.61
C ARG A 332 10.14 -7.69 -0.96
N GLY A 333 9.85 -8.83 -1.58
CA GLY A 333 8.94 -9.83 -1.03
C GLY A 333 7.50 -9.35 -0.88
N CYS A 334 7.10 -8.31 -1.61
CA CYS A 334 5.80 -7.66 -1.48
C CYS A 334 4.78 -8.20 -2.49
N LEU A 335 3.49 -8.12 -2.11
CA LEU A 335 2.37 -8.43 -2.99
C LEU A 335 1.57 -7.17 -3.30
N PHE A 336 1.49 -6.81 -4.58
CA PHE A 336 0.98 -5.53 -5.03
C PHE A 336 -0.17 -5.63 -6.04
N LEU A 337 -1.18 -4.79 -5.86
CA LEU A 337 -2.26 -4.54 -6.82
C LEU A 337 -2.47 -3.03 -6.97
N THR A 338 -2.63 -2.56 -8.21
CA THR A 338 -2.93 -1.14 -8.47
C THR A 338 -3.61 -0.93 -9.83
N LYS A 339 -4.34 0.18 -9.94
CA LYS A 339 -4.83 0.71 -11.23
C LYS A 339 -3.78 1.54 -11.98
N LYS A 340 -2.57 1.74 -11.41
CA LYS A 340 -1.49 2.57 -11.96
C LYS A 340 -0.15 1.83 -12.00
N SER A 341 0.93 2.47 -11.62
CA SER A 341 2.23 1.81 -11.64
C SER A 341 2.50 1.07 -10.34
N SER A 342 3.12 -0.10 -10.44
CA SER A 342 3.47 -0.85 -9.23
C SER A 342 4.85 -0.44 -8.72
N LEU A 343 5.92 -0.77 -9.44
CA LEU A 343 7.31 -0.53 -9.04
C LEU A 343 7.84 0.71 -9.80
N LYS A 344 7.74 1.88 -9.16
CA LYS A 344 7.96 3.15 -9.85
C LYS A 344 8.98 4.06 -9.18
N VAL A 345 9.76 4.76 -10.02
CA VAL A 345 10.55 5.94 -9.66
C VAL A 345 9.99 7.15 -10.42
N GLY A 346 9.61 8.18 -9.71
CA GLY A 346 8.97 9.39 -10.24
C GLY A 346 7.46 9.42 -9.93
N THR A 347 6.70 10.32 -10.52
CA THR A 347 7.00 11.25 -11.64
C THR A 347 7.78 12.50 -11.21
N GLU A 348 7.67 12.92 -9.96
CA GLU A 348 8.45 14.03 -9.40
C GLU A 348 9.89 13.58 -9.20
N THR A 349 10.81 14.13 -10.02
CA THR A 349 12.23 13.74 -10.04
C THR A 349 13.10 14.99 -10.16
N ARG A 350 13.05 15.81 -9.10
CA ARG A 350 13.67 17.14 -9.14
C ARG A 350 15.18 17.10 -8.97
N GLY A 351 15.88 17.32 -10.07
CA GLY A 351 17.26 17.81 -10.22
C GLY A 351 18.40 17.21 -9.41
N LEU A 352 18.19 16.09 -8.68
CA LEU A 352 19.16 15.47 -7.79
C LEU A 352 19.44 14.01 -8.21
N LEU A 353 20.30 13.35 -7.46
CA LEU A 353 20.63 11.94 -7.66
C LEU A 353 19.63 11.04 -6.95
N MET A 354 19.17 10.01 -7.66
CA MET A 354 18.37 8.92 -7.14
C MET A 354 19.11 7.62 -7.48
N LYS A 355 19.70 6.95 -6.49
CA LYS A 355 20.59 5.81 -6.75
C LYS A 355 20.37 4.64 -5.81
N ASN A 356 20.88 3.47 -6.23
CA ASN A 356 20.82 2.23 -5.48
C ASN A 356 19.38 1.87 -5.10
N ILE A 357 18.52 1.74 -6.09
CA ILE A 357 17.12 1.38 -5.89
C ILE A 357 16.93 -0.07 -6.35
N LEU A 358 16.49 -0.92 -5.42
CA LEU A 358 16.28 -2.34 -5.64
C LEU A 358 14.80 -2.69 -5.48
N PHE A 359 14.22 -3.26 -6.52
CA PHE A 359 12.94 -3.97 -6.49
C PHE A 359 13.24 -5.46 -6.67
N GLU A 360 13.00 -6.27 -5.65
CA GLU A 360 13.40 -7.67 -5.63
C GLU A 360 12.28 -8.58 -5.12
N ASP A 361 12.07 -9.71 -5.79
CA ASP A 361 11.14 -10.74 -5.31
C ASP A 361 9.69 -10.27 -5.10
N ASN A 362 9.22 -9.26 -5.82
CA ASN A 362 7.86 -8.77 -5.66
C ASN A 362 6.90 -9.48 -6.62
N ASP A 363 5.67 -9.70 -6.14
CA ASP A 363 4.55 -10.21 -6.91
C ASP A 363 3.56 -9.08 -7.21
N VAL A 364 3.50 -8.65 -8.46
CA VAL A 364 2.58 -7.63 -8.94
C VAL A 364 1.40 -8.32 -9.62
N ILE A 365 0.28 -8.43 -8.91
CA ILE A 365 -0.89 -9.20 -9.38
C ILE A 365 -1.71 -8.42 -10.41
N GLU A 366 -1.82 -7.12 -10.23
CA GLU A 366 -2.52 -6.23 -11.18
C GLU A 366 -1.81 -4.89 -11.26
N SER A 367 -1.59 -4.38 -12.47
CA SER A 367 -1.07 -3.02 -12.67
C SER A 367 -1.39 -2.49 -14.07
N ASP A 368 -1.42 -1.16 -14.22
CA ASP A 368 -1.38 -0.48 -15.53
C ASP A 368 0.05 -0.49 -16.11
N ARG A 369 1.06 -0.43 -15.21
CA ARG A 369 2.49 -0.48 -15.50
C ARG A 369 3.21 -1.26 -14.41
N GLY A 370 3.88 -2.34 -14.79
CA GLY A 370 4.65 -3.13 -13.84
C GLY A 370 5.89 -2.38 -13.34
N MET A 371 6.76 -1.97 -14.27
CA MET A 371 7.99 -1.21 -14.04
C MET A 371 7.89 0.18 -14.65
N ALA A 372 8.14 1.24 -13.88
CA ALA A 372 8.05 2.60 -14.38
C ALA A 372 9.20 3.50 -13.88
N LEU A 373 9.91 4.13 -14.80
CA LEU A 373 10.92 5.14 -14.49
C LEU A 373 10.59 6.42 -15.24
N TYR A 374 10.22 7.47 -14.51
CA TYR A 374 9.87 8.76 -15.09
C TYR A 374 10.81 9.85 -14.62
N VAL A 375 11.70 10.30 -15.48
CA VAL A 375 12.57 11.44 -15.22
C VAL A 375 12.02 12.65 -15.96
N SER A 376 11.31 13.50 -15.24
CA SER A 376 10.59 14.64 -15.82
C SER A 376 11.07 16.01 -15.33
N ASP A 377 11.93 16.05 -14.30
CA ASP A 377 12.34 17.30 -13.64
C ASP A 377 13.87 17.39 -13.44
N GLY A 378 14.64 16.64 -14.24
CA GLY A 378 16.09 16.79 -14.34
C GLY A 378 16.95 15.94 -13.42
N ALA A 379 16.38 14.97 -12.69
CA ALA A 379 17.17 14.06 -11.86
C ALA A 379 18.04 13.08 -12.69
N THR A 380 19.05 12.55 -12.04
CA THR A 380 19.78 11.37 -12.52
C THR A 380 19.35 10.16 -11.72
N LEU A 381 18.84 9.11 -12.40
CA LEU A 381 18.64 7.79 -11.84
C LEU A 381 19.88 6.93 -12.15
N GLU A 382 20.42 6.26 -11.13
CA GLU A 382 21.64 5.47 -11.27
C GLU A 382 21.56 4.20 -10.43
N ASN A 383 22.02 3.06 -10.96
CA ASN A 383 21.97 1.77 -10.30
C ASN A 383 20.56 1.40 -9.85
N ILE A 384 19.65 1.23 -10.82
CA ILE A 384 18.27 0.76 -10.58
C ILE A 384 18.19 -0.71 -10.94
N ARG A 385 17.69 -1.54 -10.05
CA ARG A 385 17.64 -2.99 -10.19
C ARG A 385 16.21 -3.51 -10.04
N TYR A 386 15.73 -4.26 -11.03
CA TYR A 386 14.53 -5.07 -10.97
C TYR A 386 14.96 -6.53 -11.06
N ILE A 387 14.91 -7.26 -9.95
CA ILE A 387 15.43 -8.62 -9.86
C ILE A 387 14.34 -9.57 -9.39
N ASN A 388 14.13 -10.66 -10.11
CA ASN A 388 13.20 -11.73 -9.76
C ASN A 388 11.77 -11.24 -9.43
N ASN A 389 11.29 -10.21 -10.13
CA ASN A 389 9.92 -9.73 -9.95
C ASN A 389 8.97 -10.45 -10.91
N ARG A 390 7.76 -10.72 -10.45
CA ARG A 390 6.71 -11.43 -11.18
C ARG A 390 5.52 -10.50 -11.40
N PHE A 391 5.02 -10.44 -12.62
CA PHE A 391 3.91 -9.58 -13.04
C PHE A 391 2.83 -10.47 -13.64
N GLU A 392 1.68 -10.59 -12.96
CA GLU A 392 0.68 -11.59 -13.30
C GLU A 392 -0.35 -11.10 -14.32
N TYR A 393 -0.75 -9.83 -14.22
CA TYR A 393 -1.84 -9.34 -15.04
C TYR A 393 -1.75 -7.83 -15.26
N ASN A 394 -1.98 -7.40 -16.50
CA ASN A 394 -2.24 -6.00 -16.76
C ASN A 394 -3.72 -5.71 -16.54
N TYR A 395 -4.03 -4.60 -15.89
CA TYR A 395 -5.40 -4.17 -15.65
C TYR A 395 -6.18 -4.15 -16.99
N PRO A 396 -7.45 -4.63 -17.04
CA PRO A 396 -8.20 -4.74 -18.31
C PRO A 396 -8.26 -3.46 -19.12
N ASP A 397 -8.35 -2.32 -18.42
CA ASP A 397 -8.35 -0.98 -19.01
C ASP A 397 -6.96 -0.35 -19.05
N ALA A 398 -5.90 -1.15 -18.92
CA ALA A 398 -4.52 -0.66 -18.94
C ALA A 398 -4.26 0.18 -20.20
N LYS A 399 -3.85 1.40 -19.99
CA LYS A 399 -3.46 2.34 -21.06
C LYS A 399 -1.98 2.26 -21.37
N ARG A 400 -1.25 1.50 -20.58
CA ARG A 400 0.20 1.34 -20.60
C ARG A 400 0.61 -0.13 -20.71
N CYS A 401 1.80 -0.44 -20.33
CA CYS A 401 2.51 -1.65 -20.68
C CYS A 401 3.33 -2.17 -19.48
N GLY A 402 3.98 -3.31 -19.61
CA GLY A 402 4.82 -3.88 -18.57
C GLY A 402 5.97 -2.97 -18.15
N ILE A 403 6.70 -2.41 -19.12
CA ILE A 403 7.88 -1.55 -18.89
C ILE A 403 7.64 -0.18 -19.50
N ASN A 404 7.77 0.88 -18.69
CA ASN A 404 7.61 2.26 -19.16
C ASN A 404 8.67 3.20 -18.58
N PHE A 405 9.77 3.39 -19.30
CA PHE A 405 10.88 4.26 -18.89
C PHE A 405 10.94 5.48 -19.80
N VAL A 406 10.85 6.68 -19.18
CA VAL A 406 10.73 7.92 -19.94
C VAL A 406 11.61 9.01 -19.35
N VAL A 407 12.45 9.62 -20.21
CA VAL A 407 13.15 10.86 -19.92
C VAL A 407 12.58 11.98 -20.80
N ARG A 408 11.96 12.97 -20.17
CA ARG A 408 11.31 14.10 -20.84
C ARG A 408 11.34 15.36 -19.97
N LYS A 409 11.01 16.48 -20.54
CA LYS A 409 10.73 17.70 -19.79
C LYS A 409 9.25 17.70 -19.35
N ARG A 410 8.98 18.01 -18.09
CA ARG A 410 7.60 18.19 -17.59
C ARG A 410 6.97 19.44 -18.19
N ASN A 411 7.75 20.52 -18.27
CA ASN A 411 7.40 21.81 -18.83
C ASN A 411 8.63 22.46 -19.45
N LYS A 412 8.48 23.63 -20.07
CA LYS A 412 9.56 24.32 -20.82
C LYS A 412 10.81 24.57 -19.98
N ASP A 413 10.65 24.86 -18.69
CA ASP A 413 11.74 25.22 -17.77
C ASP A 413 12.38 23.98 -17.11
N SER A 414 11.81 22.78 -17.28
CA SER A 414 12.40 21.57 -16.76
C SER A 414 13.69 21.23 -17.51
N LYS A 415 14.68 20.73 -16.76
CA LYS A 415 15.91 20.16 -17.33
C LYS A 415 15.65 18.72 -17.74
N LEU A 416 16.33 18.24 -18.77
CA LEU A 416 16.41 16.81 -19.03
C LEU A 416 17.35 16.18 -18.00
N GLY A 417 16.89 15.08 -17.41
CA GLY A 417 17.73 14.23 -16.58
C GLY A 417 18.20 13.02 -17.36
N MET A 418 18.55 11.94 -16.65
CA MET A 418 18.98 10.70 -17.28
C MET A 418 18.69 9.47 -16.42
N ILE A 419 18.68 8.32 -17.06
CA ILE A 419 18.55 6.99 -16.44
C ILE A 419 19.78 6.18 -16.83
N LYS A 420 20.65 5.92 -15.86
CA LYS A 420 21.89 5.19 -16.04
C LYS A 420 21.84 3.86 -15.34
N ASP A 421 22.46 2.85 -15.94
CA ASP A 421 22.71 1.58 -15.27
C ASP A 421 21.44 0.96 -14.65
N VAL A 422 20.46 0.67 -15.49
CA VAL A 422 19.28 -0.10 -15.12
C VAL A 422 19.52 -1.57 -15.47
N LEU A 423 19.26 -2.47 -14.53
CA LEU A 423 19.26 -3.90 -14.75
C LEU A 423 17.84 -4.46 -14.51
N ILE A 424 17.30 -5.15 -15.49
CA ILE A 424 16.12 -6.02 -15.39
C ILE A 424 16.63 -7.45 -15.50
N LYS A 425 16.51 -8.22 -14.41
CA LYS A 425 17.05 -9.57 -14.37
C LYS A 425 16.09 -10.56 -13.74
N ASP A 426 15.99 -11.75 -14.37
CA ASP A 426 15.17 -12.87 -13.89
C ASP A 426 13.71 -12.43 -13.59
N CYS A 427 13.15 -11.58 -14.45
CA CYS A 427 11.79 -11.04 -14.31
C CYS A 427 10.81 -11.74 -15.23
N PHE A 428 9.56 -11.91 -14.77
CA PHE A 428 8.52 -12.68 -15.44
C PHE A 428 7.25 -11.85 -15.61
N PHE A 429 6.75 -11.80 -16.85
CA PHE A 429 5.40 -11.35 -17.15
C PHE A 429 4.57 -12.54 -17.60
N GLU A 430 3.53 -12.86 -16.86
CA GLU A 430 2.66 -14.00 -17.11
C GLU A 430 1.90 -13.88 -18.44
N ASN A 431 1.55 -12.66 -18.82
CA ASN A 431 0.80 -12.35 -20.03
C ASN A 431 1.51 -11.30 -20.87
N SER A 432 1.29 -11.36 -22.19
CA SER A 432 1.64 -10.29 -23.10
C SER A 432 0.90 -8.99 -22.75
N PHE A 433 1.41 -7.88 -23.28
CA PHE A 433 0.87 -6.56 -22.94
C PHE A 433 -0.19 -6.11 -23.95
N PRO A 434 -1.25 -5.41 -23.52
CA PRO A 434 -2.21 -4.80 -24.44
C PRO A 434 -1.58 -3.68 -25.27
N LYS A 435 -0.45 -3.15 -24.85
CA LYS A 435 0.36 -2.15 -25.57
C LYS A 435 1.84 -2.47 -25.42
N MET A 436 2.63 -2.05 -26.39
CA MET A 436 4.08 -2.18 -26.34
C MET A 436 4.66 -1.45 -25.13
N SER A 437 5.63 -2.08 -24.49
CA SER A 437 6.51 -1.43 -23.52
C SER A 437 7.27 -0.28 -24.17
N GLU A 438 7.55 0.78 -23.43
CA GLU A 438 8.16 1.99 -23.96
C GLU A 438 9.42 2.36 -23.18
N ILE A 439 10.56 2.49 -23.88
CA ILE A 439 11.81 3.05 -23.34
C ILE A 439 12.19 4.23 -24.23
N LYS A 440 11.79 5.44 -23.81
CA LYS A 440 11.84 6.62 -24.68
C LYS A 440 12.49 7.82 -24.01
N SER A 441 13.38 8.51 -24.74
CA SER A 441 13.99 9.77 -24.31
C SER A 441 13.79 10.86 -25.35
N GLU A 442 13.66 12.11 -24.88
CA GLU A 442 13.65 13.28 -25.77
C GLU A 442 15.02 13.54 -26.44
N ALA A 443 16.12 13.11 -25.83
CA ALA A 443 17.47 13.23 -26.40
C ALA A 443 18.21 11.90 -26.38
N LYS A 444 19.17 11.71 -27.28
CA LYS A 444 19.95 10.47 -27.41
C LYS A 444 20.84 10.21 -26.19
N GLY A 445 20.98 8.93 -25.84
CA GLY A 445 21.95 8.44 -24.84
C GLY A 445 21.61 8.76 -23.39
N LEU A 446 20.38 9.17 -23.09
CA LEU A 446 19.95 9.48 -21.72
C LEU A 446 19.38 8.27 -20.96
N ILE A 447 19.15 7.14 -21.62
CA ILE A 447 18.66 5.92 -21.00
C ILE A 447 19.57 4.75 -21.39
N ASN A 448 20.09 4.03 -20.40
CA ASN A 448 20.83 2.79 -20.56
C ASN A 448 20.20 1.67 -19.74
N VAL A 449 19.82 0.57 -20.38
CA VAL A 449 19.16 -0.58 -19.75
C VAL A 449 19.81 -1.88 -20.19
N HIS A 450 20.07 -2.74 -19.24
CA HIS A 450 20.48 -4.13 -19.46
C HIS A 450 19.33 -5.05 -19.05
N ILE A 451 19.00 -6.00 -19.91
CA ILE A 451 17.94 -6.98 -19.71
C ILE A 451 18.58 -8.37 -19.76
N GLU A 452 18.45 -9.11 -18.67
CA GLU A 452 18.96 -10.49 -18.53
C GLU A 452 17.81 -11.40 -18.09
N ASN A 453 17.54 -12.48 -18.81
CA ASN A 453 16.51 -13.45 -18.47
C ASN A 453 15.14 -12.81 -18.19
N LEU A 454 14.66 -11.97 -19.09
CA LEU A 454 13.26 -11.51 -19.09
C LEU A 454 12.39 -12.56 -19.75
N TYR A 455 11.25 -12.88 -19.16
CA TYR A 455 10.28 -13.83 -19.68
C TYR A 455 8.91 -13.17 -19.86
N ILE A 456 8.27 -13.44 -20.99
CA ILE A 456 6.87 -13.07 -21.28
C ILE A 456 6.16 -14.34 -21.73
N GLU A 457 5.03 -14.71 -21.11
CA GLU A 457 4.28 -15.95 -21.39
C GLU A 457 5.19 -17.20 -21.39
N ASN A 458 6.10 -17.28 -20.41
CA ASN A 458 7.12 -18.34 -20.28
C ASN A 458 8.14 -18.42 -21.42
N GLN A 459 8.19 -17.45 -22.32
CA GLN A 459 9.19 -17.39 -23.39
C GLN A 459 10.30 -16.40 -23.02
N LYS A 460 11.55 -16.85 -23.09
CA LYS A 460 12.70 -15.97 -22.87
C LYS A 460 12.77 -14.93 -23.99
N VAL A 461 12.84 -13.66 -23.60
CA VAL A 461 13.00 -12.52 -24.52
C VAL A 461 14.46 -12.43 -24.94
N SER A 462 14.72 -12.54 -26.26
CA SER A 462 16.04 -12.40 -26.87
C SER A 462 16.16 -11.18 -27.80
N SER A 463 15.05 -10.50 -28.05
CA SER A 463 15.00 -9.32 -28.91
C SER A 463 13.97 -8.30 -28.43
N LEU A 464 14.10 -7.04 -28.87
CA LEU A 464 13.13 -5.99 -28.59
C LEU A 464 11.72 -6.33 -29.09
N SER A 465 11.63 -7.02 -30.22
CA SER A 465 10.35 -7.44 -30.81
C SER A 465 9.65 -8.48 -29.94
N GLU A 466 10.38 -9.51 -29.49
CA GLU A 466 9.83 -10.53 -28.58
C GLU A 466 9.44 -9.93 -27.22
N GLY A 467 10.22 -8.96 -26.74
CA GLY A 467 9.91 -8.21 -25.51
C GLY A 467 8.77 -7.21 -25.65
N GLN A 468 8.19 -7.06 -26.85
CA GLN A 468 7.19 -6.01 -27.13
C GLN A 468 7.66 -4.64 -26.64
N ILE A 469 8.95 -4.28 -26.92
CA ILE A 469 9.58 -3.05 -26.41
C ILE A 469 9.85 -2.08 -27.56
N GLU A 470 9.23 -0.91 -27.50
CA GLU A 470 9.51 0.21 -28.40
C GLU A 470 10.60 1.10 -27.79
N VAL A 471 11.68 1.33 -28.57
CA VAL A 471 12.82 2.11 -28.09
C VAL A 471 12.98 3.37 -28.92
N LYS A 472 13.19 4.52 -28.26
CA LYS A 472 13.51 5.78 -28.90
C LYS A 472 14.62 6.51 -28.14
N ASN A 473 15.72 6.83 -28.86
CA ASN A 473 16.86 7.60 -28.32
C ASN A 473 17.50 6.99 -27.05
N SER A 474 17.43 5.66 -26.89
CA SER A 474 17.87 4.94 -25.71
C SER A 474 18.78 3.77 -26.10
N ASN A 475 19.64 3.34 -25.19
CA ASN A 475 20.53 2.19 -25.38
C ASN A 475 20.01 1.00 -24.57
N ILE A 476 19.73 -0.12 -25.26
CA ILE A 476 19.22 -1.34 -24.63
C ILE A 476 20.11 -2.50 -25.03
N GLU A 477 20.53 -3.29 -24.06
CA GLU A 477 21.23 -4.56 -24.27
C GLU A 477 20.36 -5.69 -23.71
N ILE A 478 20.16 -6.76 -24.50
CA ILE A 478 19.39 -7.95 -24.09
C ILE A 478 20.33 -9.16 -24.17
N LYS A 479 20.37 -9.97 -23.08
CA LYS A 479 21.19 -11.19 -22.96
C LYS A 479 20.37 -12.41 -22.57
#